data_7b9a81c5bf8412625b75150e9218cbaf
#
_entry.id   7b9a81c5bf8412625b75150e9218cbaf
#
_cell.length_a   1.000
_cell.length_b   1.000
_cell.length_c   1.000
_cell.angle_alpha   90.00
_cell.angle_beta   90.00
_cell.angle_gamma   90.00
#
_symmetry.space_group_name_H-M   'P 1'
#
loop_
_entity.id
_entity.type
_entity.pdbx_description
1 polymer ?
#
loop_
_entity_poly.entity_id
_entity_poly.type
_entity_poly.pdbx_seq_one_letter_code
_entity_poly.pdbx_strand_id
1 'polypeptide(L)'
;MMEKKEQLYEGKAKKVYATEDPEQLIVSYKDDATAFNGQKKGTIAGKGAINNRMSNFLMAMLEKHGVPTHLVQELNERETVVKKVSIVPLEVIIRNISAGSFSKRYGVAEGIVFEEPTLEFSYKNDDLGDPLINRYHALALKLASREELETIQTLAFRVNEVLKAYFLGLGMTLVDFKLEFGRLSDGSVILADEISPDTCRLWDSKTHEKLDKDRFRRDLGGVEEAYQEVMRRLMGE
;
A
#
# COMPACT_ATOMS: atom_id res chain seq x y z
N MET A 1 -12.78 8.35 -23.91
CA MET A 1 -11.87 7.58 -23.02
C MET A 1 -10.71 8.49 -22.71
N MET A 2 -10.30 8.59 -21.44
CA MET A 2 -9.12 9.38 -21.07
C MET A 2 -7.88 8.70 -21.64
N GLU A 3 -7.04 9.47 -22.37
CA GLU A 3 -5.88 8.92 -23.08
C GLU A 3 -4.58 9.18 -22.30
N LYS A 4 -3.68 8.20 -22.31
CA LYS A 4 -2.32 8.38 -21.81
C LYS A 4 -1.54 9.34 -22.71
N LYS A 5 -0.90 10.34 -22.09
CA LYS A 5 0.09 11.18 -22.73
C LYS A 5 1.51 10.69 -22.40
N GLU A 6 2.42 11.60 -22.14
CA GLU A 6 3.80 11.27 -21.83
C GLU A 6 3.93 10.46 -20.52
N GLN A 7 4.89 9.55 -20.49
CA GLN A 7 5.25 8.83 -19.27
C GLN A 7 6.08 9.77 -18.37
N LEU A 8 5.53 10.05 -17.18
CA LEU A 8 6.17 10.95 -16.21
C LEU A 8 7.13 10.21 -15.27
N TYR A 9 6.81 8.97 -14.95
CA TYR A 9 7.56 8.18 -13.97
C TYR A 9 7.40 6.68 -14.22
N GLU A 10 8.45 5.92 -13.91
CA GLU A 10 8.40 4.47 -13.83
C GLU A 10 9.06 4.00 -12.53
N GLY A 11 8.26 3.35 -11.69
CA GLY A 11 8.72 2.73 -10.45
C GLY A 11 8.85 1.20 -10.58
N LYS A 12 9.08 0.56 -9.44
CA LYS A 12 9.24 -0.89 -9.31
C LYS A 12 8.00 -1.67 -9.78
N ALA A 13 6.81 -1.17 -9.50
CA ALA A 13 5.53 -1.87 -9.75
C ALA A 13 4.58 -1.12 -10.69
N LYS A 14 4.84 0.14 -11.01
CA LYS A 14 3.91 1.03 -11.71
C LYS A 14 4.60 1.97 -12.67
N LYS A 15 3.86 2.36 -13.71
CA LYS A 15 4.17 3.50 -14.58
C LYS A 15 3.10 4.57 -14.39
N VAL A 16 3.49 5.83 -14.47
CA VAL A 16 2.60 6.99 -14.31
C VAL A 16 2.65 7.83 -15.56
N TYR A 17 1.49 8.18 -16.07
CA TYR A 17 1.32 8.95 -17.30
C TYR A 17 0.52 10.23 -17.05
N ALA A 18 0.89 11.29 -17.76
CA ALA A 18 0.08 12.49 -17.87
C ALA A 18 -1.23 12.21 -18.60
N THR A 19 -2.23 13.08 -18.36
CA THR A 19 -3.51 13.09 -19.06
C THR A 19 -3.78 14.46 -19.68
N GLU A 20 -4.95 14.67 -20.24
CA GLU A 20 -5.40 15.99 -20.69
C GLU A 20 -5.70 16.93 -19.52
N ASP A 21 -6.15 16.36 -18.39
CA ASP A 21 -6.38 17.09 -17.17
C ASP A 21 -5.09 17.17 -16.34
N PRO A 22 -4.51 18.36 -16.11
CA PRO A 22 -3.28 18.50 -15.34
C PRO A 22 -3.37 18.07 -13.89
N GLU A 23 -4.58 17.93 -13.34
CA GLU A 23 -4.84 17.47 -11.97
C GLU A 23 -5.08 15.95 -11.89
N GLN A 24 -4.98 15.23 -13.02
CA GLN A 24 -5.20 13.79 -13.07
C GLN A 24 -4.07 13.06 -13.78
N LEU A 25 -3.79 11.86 -13.32
CA LEU A 25 -2.76 10.98 -13.87
C LEU A 25 -3.36 9.60 -14.16
N ILE A 26 -2.74 8.86 -15.08
CA ILE A 26 -3.03 7.42 -15.24
C ILE A 26 -1.88 6.62 -14.64
N VAL A 27 -2.23 5.71 -13.73
CA VAL A 27 -1.32 4.73 -13.16
C VAL A 27 -1.54 3.39 -13.86
N SER A 28 -0.47 2.79 -14.38
CA SER A 28 -0.47 1.48 -15.05
C SER A 28 0.37 0.49 -14.24
N TYR A 29 -0.25 -0.60 -13.80
CA TYR A 29 0.35 -1.59 -12.91
C TYR A 29 1.12 -2.66 -13.69
N LYS A 30 2.31 -3.00 -13.19
CA LYS A 30 3.24 -3.98 -13.77
C LYS A 30 3.18 -5.30 -13.01
N ASP A 31 3.59 -6.38 -13.68
CA ASP A 31 3.78 -7.69 -13.04
C ASP A 31 5.16 -7.83 -12.38
N ASP A 32 6.03 -6.84 -12.53
CA ASP A 32 7.36 -6.83 -11.90
C ASP A 32 7.22 -6.88 -10.38
N ALA A 33 8.00 -7.75 -9.76
CA ALA A 33 8.10 -7.90 -8.32
C ALA A 33 9.54 -7.66 -7.86
N THR A 34 9.71 -6.85 -6.84
CA THR A 34 11.01 -6.62 -6.20
C THR A 34 10.90 -6.78 -4.69
N ALA A 35 11.97 -7.26 -4.08
CA ALA A 35 12.10 -7.34 -2.63
C ALA A 35 13.51 -6.93 -2.20
N PHE A 36 13.67 -6.59 -0.90
CA PHE A 36 14.97 -6.23 -0.30
C PHE A 36 15.68 -5.11 -1.07
N ASN A 37 14.99 -3.96 -1.26
CA ASN A 37 15.49 -2.79 -2.01
C ASN A 37 16.01 -3.14 -3.40
N GLY A 38 15.27 -4.02 -4.13
CA GLY A 38 15.59 -4.40 -5.50
C GLY A 38 16.68 -5.48 -5.64
N GLN A 39 17.21 -6.04 -4.55
CA GLN A 39 18.16 -7.15 -4.59
C GLN A 39 17.53 -8.43 -5.13
N LYS A 40 16.25 -8.66 -4.86
CA LYS A 40 15.46 -9.75 -5.44
C LYS A 40 14.49 -9.18 -6.46
N LYS A 41 14.55 -9.70 -7.67
CA LYS A 41 13.68 -9.30 -8.80
C LYS A 41 13.03 -10.53 -9.41
N GLY A 42 11.82 -10.36 -9.92
CA GLY A 42 11.07 -11.41 -10.59
C GLY A 42 9.79 -10.85 -11.20
N THR A 43 8.99 -11.73 -11.75
CA THR A 43 7.67 -11.42 -12.30
C THR A 43 6.66 -12.33 -11.62
N ILE A 44 5.50 -11.79 -11.26
CA ILE A 44 4.34 -12.54 -10.75
C ILE A 44 3.23 -12.31 -11.76
N ALA A 45 2.87 -13.34 -12.50
CA ALA A 45 1.89 -13.24 -13.57
C ALA A 45 0.52 -12.78 -13.03
N GLY A 46 -0.07 -11.77 -13.67
CA GLY A 46 -1.35 -11.20 -13.26
C GLY A 46 -1.33 -10.28 -12.05
N LYS A 47 -0.17 -10.10 -11.39
CA LYS A 47 -0.03 -9.26 -10.19
C LYS A 47 -0.54 -7.84 -10.42
N GLY A 48 -0.20 -7.24 -11.56
CA GLY A 48 -0.59 -5.86 -11.88
C GLY A 48 -2.10 -5.69 -11.95
N ALA A 49 -2.82 -6.64 -12.56
CA ALA A 49 -4.27 -6.62 -12.63
C ALA A 49 -4.91 -6.79 -11.24
N ILE A 50 -4.42 -7.72 -10.45
CA ILE A 50 -4.88 -7.96 -9.08
C ILE A 50 -4.66 -6.71 -8.21
N ASN A 51 -3.45 -6.15 -8.22
CA ASN A 51 -3.12 -4.98 -7.42
C ASN A 51 -3.97 -3.76 -7.81
N ASN A 52 -4.16 -3.51 -9.12
CA ASN A 52 -5.01 -2.44 -9.61
C ASN A 52 -6.45 -2.59 -9.10
N ARG A 53 -7.05 -3.75 -9.35
CA ARG A 53 -8.46 -3.98 -9.02
C ARG A 53 -8.72 -4.00 -7.51
N MET A 54 -7.85 -4.65 -6.74
CA MET A 54 -7.93 -4.66 -5.27
C MET A 54 -7.78 -3.24 -4.71
N SER A 55 -6.80 -2.48 -5.17
CA SER A 55 -6.57 -1.11 -4.71
C SER A 55 -7.77 -0.21 -5.00
N ASN A 56 -8.33 -0.26 -6.21
CA ASN A 56 -9.52 0.51 -6.58
C ASN A 56 -10.72 0.16 -5.71
N PHE A 57 -10.98 -1.13 -5.51
CA PHE A 57 -12.08 -1.60 -4.68
C PHE A 57 -11.94 -1.11 -3.23
N LEU A 58 -10.77 -1.29 -2.64
CA LEU A 58 -10.52 -0.90 -1.24
C LEU A 58 -10.52 0.62 -1.06
N MET A 59 -9.96 1.39 -1.99
CA MET A 59 -10.01 2.85 -1.93
C MET A 59 -11.45 3.38 -2.05
N ALA A 60 -12.24 2.85 -2.99
CA ALA A 60 -13.67 3.22 -3.10
C ALA A 60 -14.46 2.88 -1.82
N MET A 61 -14.13 1.77 -1.17
CA MET A 61 -14.71 1.42 0.12
C MET A 61 -14.28 2.39 1.22
N LEU A 62 -13.00 2.72 1.29
CA LEU A 62 -12.45 3.65 2.28
C LEU A 62 -13.04 5.06 2.17
N GLU A 63 -13.30 5.54 0.96
CA GLU A 63 -13.99 6.84 0.75
C GLU A 63 -15.38 6.85 1.38
N LYS A 64 -16.12 5.75 1.29
CA LYS A 64 -17.43 5.61 1.97
C LYS A 64 -17.31 5.62 3.51
N HIS A 65 -16.10 5.36 4.03
CA HIS A 65 -15.80 5.40 5.45
C HIS A 65 -15.06 6.69 5.89
N GLY A 66 -15.05 7.71 5.03
CA GLY A 66 -14.51 9.03 5.34
C GLY A 66 -13.00 9.16 5.19
N VAL A 67 -12.34 8.25 4.48
CA VAL A 67 -10.92 8.36 4.12
C VAL A 67 -10.80 8.89 2.69
N PRO A 68 -10.36 10.13 2.48
CA PRO A 68 -10.17 10.66 1.14
C PRO A 68 -9.02 9.94 0.43
N THR A 69 -9.24 9.56 -0.83
CA THR A 69 -8.23 8.87 -1.64
C THR A 69 -7.96 9.57 -2.96
N HIS A 70 -6.89 9.17 -3.62
CA HIS A 70 -6.55 9.67 -4.93
C HIS A 70 -7.32 8.99 -6.08
N LEU A 71 -8.13 7.97 -5.79
CA LEU A 71 -8.90 7.25 -6.79
C LEU A 71 -9.88 8.20 -7.51
N VAL A 72 -9.90 8.13 -8.84
CA VAL A 72 -10.92 8.78 -9.67
C VAL A 72 -11.76 7.72 -10.38
N GLN A 73 -11.12 6.87 -11.19
CA GLN A 73 -11.82 5.87 -12.00
C GLN A 73 -10.90 4.74 -12.43
N GLU A 74 -11.36 3.51 -12.34
CA GLU A 74 -10.74 2.37 -13.03
C GLU A 74 -10.98 2.47 -14.53
N LEU A 75 -9.93 2.37 -15.35
CA LEU A 75 -10.02 2.39 -16.81
C LEU A 75 -10.10 0.99 -17.40
N ASN A 76 -9.29 0.08 -16.90
CA ASN A 76 -9.23 -1.31 -17.30
C ASN A 76 -8.54 -2.14 -16.21
N GLU A 77 -8.29 -3.41 -16.48
CA GLU A 77 -7.69 -4.35 -15.51
C GLU A 77 -6.39 -3.87 -14.86
N ARG A 78 -5.60 -3.04 -15.56
CA ARG A 78 -4.27 -2.62 -15.12
C ARG A 78 -4.11 -1.11 -14.92
N GLU A 79 -5.12 -0.33 -15.26
CA GLU A 79 -4.99 1.13 -15.31
C GLU A 79 -6.11 1.84 -14.58
N THR A 80 -5.71 2.85 -13.84
CA THR A 80 -6.59 3.68 -13.03
C THR A 80 -6.25 5.15 -13.22
N VAL A 81 -7.27 6.00 -13.36
CA VAL A 81 -7.14 7.45 -13.23
C VAL A 81 -7.10 7.79 -11.75
N VAL A 82 -6.11 8.58 -11.38
CA VAL A 82 -5.95 9.07 -10.01
C VAL A 82 -5.80 10.59 -10.00
N LYS A 83 -6.18 11.21 -8.89
CA LYS A 83 -5.85 12.62 -8.63
C LYS A 83 -4.34 12.76 -8.56
N LYS A 84 -3.82 13.81 -9.19
CA LYS A 84 -2.41 14.17 -9.10
C LYS A 84 -2.10 14.68 -7.69
N VAL A 85 -1.11 14.08 -7.07
CA VAL A 85 -0.65 14.48 -5.74
C VAL A 85 0.86 14.65 -5.72
N SER A 86 1.34 15.51 -4.84
CA SER A 86 2.75 15.53 -4.43
C SER A 86 2.92 14.57 -3.26
N ILE A 87 3.60 13.45 -3.47
CA ILE A 87 3.78 12.42 -2.44
C ILE A 87 4.50 13.03 -1.23
N VAL A 88 3.93 12.82 -0.04
CA VAL A 88 4.63 13.05 1.22
C VAL A 88 5.73 11.99 1.31
N PRO A 89 7.02 12.34 1.46
CA PRO A 89 8.12 11.38 1.35
C PRO A 89 8.24 10.51 2.62
N LEU A 90 7.14 9.87 2.99
CA LEU A 90 7.01 8.96 4.12
C LEU A 90 6.30 7.67 3.69
N GLU A 91 6.85 6.55 4.08
CA GLU A 91 6.07 5.31 4.19
C GLU A 91 5.45 5.28 5.59
N VAL A 92 4.15 5.01 5.65
CA VAL A 92 3.37 4.94 6.89
C VAL A 92 2.94 3.51 7.10
N ILE A 93 3.42 2.88 8.18
CA ILE A 93 3.21 1.45 8.41
C ILE A 93 2.41 1.27 9.70
N ILE A 94 1.27 0.59 9.58
CA ILE A 94 0.47 0.14 10.72
C ILE A 94 0.69 -1.36 10.90
N ARG A 95 0.92 -1.79 12.15
CA ARG A 95 1.05 -3.22 12.46
C ARG A 95 0.11 -3.62 13.57
N ASN A 96 -0.67 -4.65 13.31
CA ASN A 96 -1.55 -5.32 14.27
C ASN A 96 -0.87 -6.54 14.90
N ILE A 97 0.08 -7.14 14.19
CA ILE A 97 0.77 -8.38 14.56
C ILE A 97 2.24 -8.23 14.21
N SER A 98 3.14 -8.78 15.03
CA SER A 98 4.57 -8.77 14.77
C SER A 98 4.92 -9.62 13.54
N ALA A 99 5.61 -9.01 12.56
CA ALA A 99 6.07 -9.71 11.36
C ALA A 99 7.22 -8.96 10.68
N GLY A 100 7.91 -9.64 9.78
CA GLY A 100 8.89 -9.07 8.86
C GLY A 100 9.98 -8.23 9.55
N SER A 101 10.12 -6.97 9.12
CA SER A 101 11.16 -6.06 9.65
C SER A 101 10.98 -5.71 11.13
N PHE A 102 9.74 -5.71 11.64
CA PHE A 102 9.49 -5.48 13.07
C PHE A 102 10.10 -6.59 13.92
N SER A 103 9.77 -7.85 13.60
CA SER A 103 10.31 -9.02 14.32
C SER A 103 11.82 -9.07 14.28
N LYS A 104 12.43 -8.80 13.12
CA LYS A 104 13.88 -8.76 12.97
C LYS A 104 14.54 -7.63 13.77
N ARG A 105 13.96 -6.43 13.73
CA ARG A 105 14.51 -5.22 14.36
C ARG A 105 14.51 -5.30 15.87
N TYR A 106 13.42 -5.84 16.42
CA TYR A 106 13.22 -5.87 17.88
C TYR A 106 13.51 -7.25 18.51
N GLY A 107 13.91 -8.24 17.71
CA GLY A 107 14.25 -9.57 18.21
C GLY A 107 13.06 -10.33 18.79
N VAL A 108 11.82 -10.06 18.30
CA VAL A 108 10.61 -10.70 18.79
C VAL A 108 10.09 -11.73 17.80
N ALA A 109 9.40 -12.75 18.31
CA ALA A 109 8.76 -13.77 17.47
C ALA A 109 7.75 -13.15 16.51
N GLU A 110 7.58 -13.77 15.34
CA GLU A 110 6.51 -13.45 14.42
C GLU A 110 5.17 -13.99 14.96
N GLY A 111 4.08 -13.26 14.78
CA GLY A 111 2.74 -13.70 15.17
C GLY A 111 2.24 -13.19 16.52
N ILE A 112 2.98 -12.32 17.21
CA ILE A 112 2.50 -11.68 18.44
C ILE A 112 1.46 -10.65 18.08
N VAL A 113 0.24 -10.82 18.57
CA VAL A 113 -0.86 -9.84 18.41
C VAL A 113 -0.64 -8.70 19.38
N PHE A 114 -0.68 -7.47 18.88
CA PHE A 114 -0.54 -6.28 19.71
C PHE A 114 -1.87 -5.90 20.34
N GLU A 115 -1.84 -5.44 21.57
CA GLU A 115 -3.02 -4.87 22.26
C GLU A 115 -3.50 -3.63 21.52
N GLU A 116 -2.58 -2.76 21.14
CA GLU A 116 -2.81 -1.59 20.29
C GLU A 116 -1.94 -1.68 19.04
N PRO A 117 -2.47 -1.29 17.86
CA PRO A 117 -1.67 -1.26 16.65
C PRO A 117 -0.54 -0.24 16.75
N THR A 118 0.63 -0.59 16.22
CA THR A 118 1.76 0.34 16.14
C THR A 118 1.69 1.20 14.89
N LEU A 119 2.24 2.41 14.94
CA LEU A 119 2.46 3.27 13.78
C LEU A 119 3.94 3.55 13.66
N GLU A 120 4.49 3.27 12.47
CA GLU A 120 5.87 3.56 12.10
C GLU A 120 5.91 4.53 10.91
N PHE A 121 6.92 5.39 10.87
CA PHE A 121 7.28 6.16 9.68
C PHE A 121 8.63 5.69 9.16
N SER A 122 8.75 5.54 7.84
CA SER A 122 10.05 5.44 7.17
C SER A 122 10.21 6.62 6.22
N TYR A 123 11.41 7.17 6.15
CA TYR A 123 11.73 8.18 5.15
C TYR A 123 11.83 7.49 3.79
N LYS A 124 10.91 7.84 2.88
CA LYS A 124 10.87 7.28 1.52
C LYS A 124 12.04 7.81 0.71
N ASN A 125 13.13 7.07 0.75
CA ASN A 125 14.37 7.38 0.04
C ASN A 125 15.13 6.07 -0.25
N ASP A 126 15.01 5.59 -1.48
CA ASP A 126 15.61 4.33 -1.93
C ASP A 126 17.13 4.29 -1.72
N ASP A 127 17.83 5.43 -1.90
CA ASP A 127 19.29 5.51 -1.72
C ASP A 127 19.73 5.32 -0.27
N LEU A 128 18.86 5.67 0.67
CA LEU A 128 19.06 5.48 2.10
C LEU A 128 18.47 4.18 2.64
N GLY A 129 17.78 3.40 1.79
CA GLY A 129 17.12 2.15 2.17
C GLY A 129 15.87 2.35 3.04
N ASP A 130 15.15 3.44 2.83
CA ASP A 130 13.90 3.79 3.52
C ASP A 130 14.01 3.69 5.06
N PRO A 131 14.92 4.47 5.70
CA PRO A 131 15.21 4.33 7.11
C PRO A 131 14.00 4.63 7.98
N LEU A 132 13.83 3.84 9.05
CA LEU A 132 12.81 4.09 10.07
C LEU A 132 13.12 5.40 10.78
N ILE A 133 12.12 6.26 10.90
CA ILE A 133 12.20 7.56 11.56
C ILE A 133 11.00 7.75 12.51
N ASN A 134 11.08 8.72 13.39
CA ASN A 134 9.94 9.17 14.18
C ASN A 134 9.42 10.53 13.70
N ARG A 135 8.30 10.99 14.28
CA ARG A 135 7.67 12.27 13.89
C ARG A 135 8.62 13.48 14.04
N TYR A 136 9.53 13.47 15.00
CA TYR A 136 10.47 14.58 15.21
C TYR A 136 11.54 14.62 14.13
N HIS A 137 11.99 13.47 13.67
CA HIS A 137 12.87 13.39 12.48
C HIS A 137 12.16 13.90 11.24
N ALA A 138 10.90 13.51 11.01
CA ALA A 138 10.11 13.98 9.88
C ALA A 138 9.95 15.51 9.88
N LEU A 139 9.72 16.13 11.04
CA LEU A 139 9.66 17.58 11.21
C LEU A 139 11.02 18.24 10.97
N ALA A 140 12.08 17.72 11.58
CA ALA A 140 13.43 18.27 11.46
C ALA A 140 13.94 18.25 10.02
N LEU A 141 13.62 17.19 9.27
CA LEU A 141 13.95 17.01 7.87
C LEU A 141 12.97 17.72 6.92
N LYS A 142 11.93 18.38 7.46
CA LYS A 142 10.87 19.08 6.70
C LYS A 142 10.17 18.19 5.67
N LEU A 143 9.98 16.91 6.00
CA LEU A 143 9.28 15.96 5.13
C LEU A 143 7.76 16.17 5.16
N ALA A 144 7.25 16.57 6.33
CA ALA A 144 5.85 16.91 6.56
C ALA A 144 5.71 17.94 7.68
N SER A 145 4.61 18.70 7.69
CA SER A 145 4.25 19.58 8.80
C SER A 145 3.67 18.78 9.97
N ARG A 146 3.49 19.44 11.11
CA ARG A 146 2.84 18.84 12.28
C ARG A 146 1.40 18.42 11.97
N GLU A 147 0.66 19.30 11.33
CA GLU A 147 -0.73 19.11 10.93
C GLU A 147 -0.88 17.98 9.92
N GLU A 148 0.03 17.89 8.97
CA GLU A 148 0.07 16.77 8.02
C GLU A 148 0.33 15.44 8.71
N LEU A 149 1.29 15.38 9.65
CA LEU A 149 1.57 14.15 10.40
C LEU A 149 0.38 13.72 11.27
N GLU A 150 -0.35 14.65 11.86
CA GLU A 150 -1.56 14.37 12.63
C GLU A 150 -2.70 13.86 11.74
N THR A 151 -2.88 14.47 10.57
CA THR A 151 -3.84 14.01 9.56
C THR A 151 -3.50 12.61 9.06
N ILE A 152 -2.23 12.38 8.67
CA ILE A 152 -1.74 11.08 8.21
C ILE A 152 -1.97 10.01 9.27
N GLN A 153 -1.61 10.28 10.53
CA GLN A 153 -1.82 9.34 11.62
C GLN A 153 -3.30 8.99 11.81
N THR A 154 -4.17 10.00 11.83
CA THR A 154 -5.62 9.81 11.98
C THR A 154 -6.19 8.97 10.84
N LEU A 155 -5.84 9.29 9.60
CA LEU A 155 -6.29 8.54 8.42
C LEU A 155 -5.74 7.11 8.42
N ALA A 156 -4.46 6.90 8.77
CA ALA A 156 -3.84 5.58 8.80
C ALA A 156 -4.53 4.65 9.81
N PHE A 157 -4.84 5.13 11.01
CA PHE A 157 -5.59 4.33 11.99
C PHE A 157 -7.03 4.08 11.52
N ARG A 158 -7.68 5.06 10.87
CA ARG A 158 -9.02 4.86 10.30
C ARG A 158 -9.00 3.79 9.21
N VAL A 159 -8.00 3.81 8.32
CA VAL A 159 -7.77 2.76 7.33
C VAL A 159 -7.61 1.40 8.00
N ASN A 160 -6.83 1.32 9.08
CA ASN A 160 -6.63 0.07 9.82
C ASN A 160 -7.93 -0.50 10.37
N GLU A 161 -8.76 0.32 11.02
CA GLU A 161 -10.06 -0.11 11.56
C GLU A 161 -10.94 -0.73 10.48
N VAL A 162 -11.07 -0.03 9.35
CA VAL A 162 -11.92 -0.47 8.24
C VAL A 162 -11.38 -1.75 7.60
N LEU A 163 -10.10 -1.77 7.23
CA LEU A 163 -9.49 -2.91 6.54
C LEU A 163 -9.39 -4.14 7.43
N LYS A 164 -9.04 -3.97 8.71
CA LYS A 164 -8.95 -5.09 9.67
C LYS A 164 -10.28 -5.82 9.80
N ALA A 165 -11.37 -5.06 9.97
CA ALA A 165 -12.71 -5.63 10.08
C ALA A 165 -13.15 -6.30 8.76
N TYR A 166 -12.89 -5.64 7.64
CA TYR A 166 -13.26 -6.12 6.32
C TYR A 166 -12.56 -7.45 5.97
N PHE A 167 -11.22 -7.48 6.07
CA PHE A 167 -10.46 -8.70 5.78
C PHE A 167 -10.78 -9.85 6.73
N LEU A 168 -11.05 -9.57 8.02
CA LEU A 168 -11.47 -10.61 8.95
C LEU A 168 -12.79 -11.24 8.53
N GLY A 169 -13.74 -10.45 8.03
CA GLY A 169 -15.01 -10.93 7.47
C GLY A 169 -14.82 -11.85 6.25
N LEU A 170 -13.70 -11.73 5.55
CA LEU A 170 -13.31 -12.57 4.41
C LEU A 170 -12.40 -13.76 4.80
N GLY A 171 -12.24 -14.02 6.10
CA GLY A 171 -11.36 -15.08 6.60
C GLY A 171 -9.87 -14.78 6.41
N MET A 172 -9.49 -13.51 6.37
CA MET A 172 -8.11 -13.05 6.28
C MET A 172 -7.75 -12.15 7.46
N THR A 173 -6.56 -12.34 8.02
CA THR A 173 -6.01 -11.50 9.09
C THR A 173 -5.09 -10.45 8.50
N LEU A 174 -5.40 -9.18 8.72
CA LEU A 174 -4.52 -8.06 8.36
C LEU A 174 -3.42 -7.94 9.42
N VAL A 175 -2.22 -8.36 9.07
CA VAL A 175 -1.04 -8.37 9.97
C VAL A 175 -0.43 -7.00 10.07
N ASP A 176 -0.03 -6.46 8.95
CA ASP A 176 0.47 -5.09 8.81
C ASP A 176 0.27 -4.60 7.36
N PHE A 177 0.43 -3.31 7.17
CA PHE A 177 0.38 -2.72 5.83
C PHE A 177 1.13 -1.39 5.79
N LYS A 178 1.57 -1.03 4.59
CA LYS A 178 2.21 0.24 4.25
C LYS A 178 1.23 1.11 3.46
N LEU A 179 1.14 2.38 3.84
CA LEU A 179 0.42 3.43 3.12
C LEU A 179 1.37 4.54 2.69
N GLU A 180 1.00 5.21 1.62
CA GLU A 180 1.60 6.48 1.22
C GLU A 180 0.52 7.54 1.09
N PHE A 181 0.85 8.77 1.43
CA PHE A 181 -0.05 9.91 1.37
C PHE A 181 0.49 10.97 0.42
N GLY A 182 -0.39 11.75 -0.14
CA GLY A 182 -0.02 12.84 -1.03
C GLY A 182 -0.79 14.11 -0.75
N ARG A 183 -0.22 15.24 -1.17
CA ARG A 183 -0.81 16.56 -1.10
C ARG A 183 -1.48 16.89 -2.43
N LEU A 184 -2.73 17.30 -2.39
CA LEU A 184 -3.42 17.91 -3.52
C LEU A 184 -2.91 19.36 -3.76
N SER A 185 -3.32 19.95 -4.85
CA SER A 185 -2.97 21.36 -5.19
C SER A 185 -3.46 22.39 -4.17
N ASP A 186 -4.53 22.08 -3.43
CA ASP A 186 -5.06 22.89 -2.33
C ASP A 186 -4.35 22.67 -0.98
N GLY A 187 -3.36 21.75 -0.92
CA GLY A 187 -2.61 21.40 0.26
C GLY A 187 -3.26 20.32 1.14
N SER A 188 -4.46 19.86 0.81
CA SER A 188 -5.09 18.76 1.56
C SER A 188 -4.33 17.44 1.36
N VAL A 189 -4.27 16.65 2.44
CA VAL A 189 -3.59 15.34 2.46
C VAL A 189 -4.60 14.23 2.26
N ILE A 190 -4.33 13.36 1.30
CA ILE A 190 -5.17 12.22 0.96
C ILE A 190 -4.35 10.93 0.86
N LEU A 191 -5.01 9.79 0.97
CA LEU A 191 -4.42 8.48 0.74
C LEU A 191 -4.10 8.30 -0.74
N ALA A 192 -2.89 7.86 -1.04
CA ALA A 192 -2.38 7.62 -2.38
C ALA A 192 -1.75 6.22 -2.50
N ASP A 193 -0.94 6.00 -3.53
CA ASP A 193 -0.24 4.76 -3.86
C ASP A 193 -1.21 3.60 -4.10
N GLU A 194 -1.13 2.52 -3.34
CA GLU A 194 -1.96 1.31 -3.49
C GLU A 194 -2.22 0.63 -2.15
N ILE A 195 -3.29 -0.17 -2.12
CA ILE A 195 -3.56 -1.16 -1.08
C ILE A 195 -3.72 -2.50 -1.78
N SER A 196 -2.75 -3.39 -1.60
CA SER A 196 -2.64 -4.63 -2.36
C SER A 196 -1.86 -5.70 -1.59
N PRO A 197 -1.76 -6.94 -2.07
CA PRO A 197 -0.88 -7.95 -1.47
C PRO A 197 0.61 -7.57 -1.51
N ASP A 198 1.00 -6.55 -2.28
CA ASP A 198 2.36 -5.99 -2.27
C ASP A 198 2.63 -5.11 -1.04
N THR A 199 1.60 -4.40 -0.55
CA THR A 199 1.69 -3.45 0.56
C THR A 199 1.08 -3.94 1.86
N CYS A 200 0.27 -5.00 1.82
CA CYS A 200 -0.36 -5.64 2.98
C CYS A 200 0.23 -7.02 3.24
N ARG A 201 0.43 -7.38 4.52
CA ARG A 201 0.56 -8.76 4.93
C ARG A 201 -0.81 -9.29 5.33
N LEU A 202 -1.25 -10.29 4.59
CA LEU A 202 -2.53 -10.97 4.77
C LEU A 202 -2.27 -12.45 5.05
N TRP A 203 -2.77 -12.94 6.19
CA TRP A 203 -2.70 -14.36 6.52
C TRP A 203 -4.10 -14.96 6.52
N ASP A 204 -4.22 -16.19 6.08
CA ASP A 204 -5.46 -16.95 6.30
C ASP A 204 -5.76 -16.99 7.81
N SER A 205 -6.98 -16.66 8.21
CA SER A 205 -7.34 -16.50 9.62
C SER A 205 -7.35 -17.80 10.40
N LYS A 206 -7.40 -18.96 9.73
CA LYS A 206 -7.46 -20.30 10.34
C LYS A 206 -6.13 -21.02 10.27
N THR A 207 -5.47 -20.98 9.10
CA THR A 207 -4.24 -21.73 8.86
C THR A 207 -2.98 -20.91 9.09
N HIS A 208 -3.11 -19.58 9.17
CA HIS A 208 -2.01 -18.61 9.19
C HIS A 208 -1.10 -18.66 7.97
N GLU A 209 -1.59 -19.27 6.89
CA GLU A 209 -0.88 -19.28 5.61
C GLU A 209 -0.77 -17.86 5.05
N LYS A 210 0.38 -17.52 4.48
CA LYS A 210 0.65 -16.21 3.91
C LYS A 210 -0.02 -16.09 2.55
N LEU A 211 -0.82 -15.04 2.36
CA LEU A 211 -1.57 -14.76 1.13
C LEU A 211 -1.04 -13.50 0.40
N ASP A 212 0.17 -13.11 0.67
CA ASP A 212 0.76 -11.85 0.25
C ASP A 212 2.18 -12.02 -0.31
N LYS A 213 2.85 -10.89 -0.57
CA LYS A 213 4.19 -10.82 -1.16
C LYS A 213 5.28 -11.52 -0.32
N ASP A 214 5.02 -11.87 0.95
CA ASP A 214 6.00 -12.63 1.74
C ASP A 214 6.26 -14.01 1.13
N ARG A 215 5.32 -14.58 0.36
CA ARG A 215 5.60 -15.81 -0.41
C ARG A 215 6.73 -15.60 -1.41
N PHE A 216 6.75 -14.47 -2.11
CA PHE A 216 7.86 -14.10 -3.00
C PHE A 216 9.13 -13.76 -2.22
N ARG A 217 9.02 -12.97 -1.15
CA ARG A 217 10.18 -12.56 -0.33
C ARG A 217 10.93 -13.76 0.26
N ARG A 218 10.21 -14.81 0.65
CA ARG A 218 10.72 -15.97 1.41
C ARG A 218 10.84 -17.26 0.60
N ASP A 219 10.62 -17.21 -0.71
CA ASP A 219 10.63 -18.39 -1.60
C ASP A 219 9.69 -19.52 -1.17
N LEU A 220 8.49 -19.17 -0.72
CA LEU A 220 7.49 -20.15 -0.24
C LEU A 220 6.72 -20.83 -1.38
N GLY A 221 6.88 -20.39 -2.62
CA GLY A 221 6.08 -20.86 -3.76
C GLY A 221 4.63 -20.40 -3.71
N GLY A 222 3.83 -20.73 -4.74
CA GLY A 222 2.40 -20.44 -4.80
C GLY A 222 2.05 -18.96 -4.68
N VAL A 223 2.88 -18.06 -5.21
CA VAL A 223 2.68 -16.60 -5.07
C VAL A 223 1.47 -16.16 -5.88
N GLU A 224 1.36 -16.64 -7.10
CA GLU A 224 0.27 -16.30 -8.02
C GLU A 224 -1.06 -16.79 -7.48
N GLU A 225 -1.10 -18.05 -7.01
CA GLU A 225 -2.28 -18.65 -6.38
C GLU A 225 -2.72 -17.88 -5.13
N ALA A 226 -1.78 -17.42 -4.31
CA ALA A 226 -2.10 -16.61 -3.13
C ALA A 226 -2.74 -15.27 -3.51
N TYR A 227 -2.22 -14.58 -4.52
CA TYR A 227 -2.81 -13.33 -5.02
C TYR A 227 -4.21 -13.55 -5.60
N GLN A 228 -4.40 -14.64 -6.35
CA GLN A 228 -5.70 -15.03 -6.89
C GLN A 228 -6.69 -15.35 -5.76
N GLU A 229 -6.27 -16.07 -4.70
CA GLU A 229 -7.10 -16.38 -3.54
C GLU A 229 -7.55 -15.12 -2.80
N VAL A 230 -6.68 -14.12 -2.63
CA VAL A 230 -7.06 -12.82 -2.06
C VAL A 230 -8.14 -12.17 -2.94
N MET A 231 -7.96 -12.14 -4.25
CA MET A 231 -8.96 -11.58 -5.17
C MET A 231 -10.28 -12.33 -5.13
N ARG A 232 -10.23 -13.66 -5.14
CA ARG A 232 -11.43 -14.51 -5.05
C ARG A 232 -12.24 -14.19 -3.80
N ARG A 233 -11.58 -14.09 -2.65
CA ARG A 233 -12.24 -13.72 -1.37
C ARG A 233 -12.79 -12.29 -1.41
N LEU A 234 -12.03 -11.36 -1.98
CA LEU A 234 -12.40 -9.95 -2.05
C LEU A 234 -13.64 -9.72 -2.93
N MET A 235 -13.72 -10.44 -4.05
CA MET A 235 -14.81 -10.28 -5.03
C MET A 235 -16.03 -11.18 -4.75
N GLY A 236 -15.93 -12.12 -3.80
CA GLY A 236 -17.01 -13.04 -3.44
C GLY A 236 -17.24 -14.14 -4.49
N GLU A 237 -16.18 -14.52 -5.22
CA GLU A 237 -16.20 -15.57 -6.26
C GLU A 237 -15.89 -16.96 -5.69
#